data_afce3d485036ee44cba2b339100cd76d
#
_entry.id   afce3d485036ee44cba2b339100cd76d
#
_cell.length_a   1.000
_cell.length_b   1.000
_cell.length_c   1.000
_cell.angle_alpha   90.00
_cell.angle_beta   90.00
_cell.angle_gamma   90.00
#
_symmetry.space_group_name_H-M   'P 1'
#
loop_
_entity.id
_entity.type
_entity.pdbx_description
1 polymer ?
#
loop_
_entity_poly.entity_id
_entity_poly.type
_entity_poly.pdbx_seq_one_letter_code
_entity_poly.pdbx_strand_id
1 'polypeptide(L)'
;MTEPGAGGAAREGSTRVLYVGGLGRSGSTLLDRMLGELPGIESAGEVVHLWQRGVVEDQLCGCGERFSECPFWTKVGAEAFGGWEAPEVGEAIRLQRLVDRNRYLPLVVSPVAPAPFRRRLHRYGELLGTLYASISSVAGGAAVVDSSKHASTAYVLARTAGVDLRVIHLVRDARGIAYSWTKVVRRPEVPDREVQMHRHAPWRTAARYDGWNALLHALPASGVPTLFVRYEDLIARPRREMRRIAAFAESFDDDALAFVEEDAVSLGVPHSVSGNPMRFDAGRIPLRVDDDWRRRLPLAERATVTAIALPFLVAYGYLPALRREV
;
A
#
# COMPACT_ATOMS: atom_id res chain seq x y z
N MET A 1 13.02 -22.89 5.77
CA MET A 1 11.58 -22.94 5.44
C MET A 1 10.86 -23.14 6.76
N THR A 2 10.45 -22.04 7.39
CA THR A 2 9.59 -22.06 8.59
C THR A 2 8.15 -21.95 8.10
N GLU A 3 7.32 -22.91 8.52
CA GLU A 3 5.88 -22.90 8.25
C GLU A 3 5.23 -21.62 8.78
N PRO A 4 4.21 -21.08 8.09
CA PRO A 4 3.48 -19.93 8.59
C PRO A 4 2.72 -20.33 9.85
N GLY A 5 3.08 -19.69 10.97
CA GLY A 5 2.41 -19.87 12.24
C GLY A 5 0.91 -19.61 12.13
N ALA A 6 0.14 -20.41 12.87
CA ALA A 6 -1.31 -20.42 12.92
C ALA A 6 -1.90 -18.99 13.00
N GLY A 7 -2.78 -18.67 12.05
CA GLY A 7 -3.53 -17.44 12.01
C GLY A 7 -4.41 -17.33 13.26
N GLY A 8 -4.13 -16.33 14.11
CA GLY A 8 -5.03 -16.00 15.20
C GLY A 8 -6.28 -15.34 14.64
N ALA A 9 -7.46 -15.79 15.09
CA ALA A 9 -8.73 -15.14 14.80
C ALA A 9 -8.63 -13.63 15.10
N ALA A 10 -9.30 -12.80 14.27
CA ALA A 10 -9.37 -11.36 14.52
C ALA A 10 -9.78 -11.11 15.98
N ARG A 11 -9.09 -10.20 16.66
CA ARG A 11 -9.49 -9.83 18.03
C ARG A 11 -10.90 -9.23 17.98
N GLU A 12 -11.81 -9.76 18.78
CA GLU A 12 -13.17 -9.22 18.86
C GLU A 12 -13.13 -7.69 19.00
N GLY A 13 -13.87 -7.00 18.13
CA GLY A 13 -13.93 -5.53 18.11
C GLY A 13 -12.78 -4.83 17.39
N SER A 14 -11.91 -5.54 16.64
CA SER A 14 -10.86 -4.91 15.83
C SER A 14 -11.19 -4.96 14.33
N THR A 15 -10.83 -3.89 13.62
CA THR A 15 -10.91 -3.82 12.16
C THR A 15 -9.68 -4.43 11.53
N ARG A 16 -9.87 -5.38 10.63
CA ARG A 16 -8.76 -5.96 9.84
C ARG A 16 -8.30 -4.97 8.79
N VAL A 17 -6.99 -4.71 8.78
CA VAL A 17 -6.34 -3.87 7.78
C VAL A 17 -5.28 -4.67 7.05
N LEU A 18 -5.47 -4.85 5.74
CA LEU A 18 -4.51 -5.46 4.83
C LEU A 18 -3.65 -4.34 4.23
N TYR A 19 -2.48 -4.14 4.80
CA TYR A 19 -1.60 -3.06 4.39
C TYR A 19 -0.63 -3.50 3.30
N VAL A 20 -0.70 -2.90 2.11
CA VAL A 20 0.27 -3.16 1.03
C VAL A 20 1.45 -2.21 1.18
N GLY A 21 2.54 -2.73 1.73
CA GLY A 21 3.83 -2.04 1.88
C GLY A 21 4.75 -2.27 0.67
N GLY A 22 5.58 -1.31 0.35
CA GLY A 22 6.54 -1.37 -0.76
C GLY A 22 6.94 0.00 -1.27
N LEU A 23 7.81 0.07 -2.26
CA LEU A 23 8.11 1.35 -2.90
C LEU A 23 7.06 1.65 -3.99
N GLY A 24 6.73 2.91 -4.20
CA GLY A 24 5.86 3.32 -5.31
C GLY A 24 6.32 2.74 -6.65
N ARG A 25 5.38 2.36 -7.52
CA ARG A 25 5.60 1.66 -8.80
C ARG A 25 5.91 0.17 -8.67
N SER A 26 5.68 -0.44 -7.52
CA SER A 26 5.80 -1.90 -7.34
C SER A 26 4.56 -2.71 -7.78
N GLY A 27 3.50 -2.07 -8.30
CA GLY A 27 2.25 -2.75 -8.67
C GLY A 27 1.19 -2.74 -7.56
N SER A 28 1.38 -1.93 -6.51
CA SER A 28 0.48 -1.88 -5.36
C SER A 28 -0.97 -1.51 -5.70
N THR A 29 -1.19 -0.62 -6.68
CA THR A 29 -2.55 -0.25 -7.11
C THR A 29 -3.26 -1.42 -7.80
N LEU A 30 -2.54 -2.24 -8.57
CA LEU A 30 -3.12 -3.45 -9.15
C LEU A 30 -3.50 -4.45 -8.05
N LEU A 31 -2.58 -4.73 -7.13
CA LEU A 31 -2.84 -5.65 -6.03
C LEU A 31 -3.96 -5.16 -5.12
N ASP A 32 -3.99 -3.88 -4.78
CA ASP A 32 -5.05 -3.23 -4.00
C ASP A 32 -6.44 -3.48 -4.62
N ARG A 33 -6.55 -3.26 -5.93
CA ARG A 33 -7.79 -3.49 -6.67
C ARG A 33 -8.15 -4.96 -6.77
N MET A 34 -7.18 -5.86 -7.01
CA MET A 34 -7.42 -7.30 -7.01
C MET A 34 -7.91 -7.81 -5.65
N LEU A 35 -7.41 -7.23 -4.56
CA LEU A 35 -7.89 -7.54 -3.20
C LEU A 35 -9.31 -7.04 -2.98
N GLY A 36 -9.67 -5.86 -3.50
CA GLY A 36 -11.02 -5.32 -3.42
C GLY A 36 -12.09 -6.11 -4.17
N GLU A 37 -11.72 -7.01 -5.08
CA GLU A 37 -12.65 -7.93 -5.74
C GLU A 37 -12.97 -9.17 -4.89
N LEU A 38 -12.21 -9.40 -3.81
CA LEU A 38 -12.47 -10.52 -2.91
C LEU A 38 -13.66 -10.20 -1.99
N PRO A 39 -14.58 -11.13 -1.78
CA PRO A 39 -15.71 -10.95 -0.87
C PRO A 39 -15.24 -10.54 0.54
N GLY A 40 -15.88 -9.53 1.10
CA GLY A 40 -15.57 -9.05 2.44
C GLY A 40 -14.27 -8.24 2.55
N ILE A 41 -13.77 -7.72 1.43
CA ILE A 41 -12.59 -6.83 1.40
C ILE A 41 -12.94 -5.55 0.63
N GLU A 42 -12.64 -4.38 1.21
CA GLU A 42 -12.82 -3.06 0.61
C GLU A 42 -11.48 -2.40 0.26
N SER A 43 -11.33 -1.96 -0.99
CA SER A 43 -10.14 -1.24 -1.46
C SER A 43 -10.26 0.25 -1.15
N ALA A 44 -9.53 0.73 -0.13
CA ALA A 44 -9.49 2.15 0.23
C ALA A 44 -8.43 2.96 -0.53
N GLY A 45 -7.50 2.29 -1.22
CA GLY A 45 -6.39 2.93 -1.93
C GLY A 45 -5.26 3.38 -1.01
N GLU A 46 -4.70 4.56 -1.24
CA GLU A 46 -3.57 5.10 -0.46
C GLU A 46 -4.07 6.00 0.67
N VAL A 47 -4.54 5.42 1.78
CA VAL A 47 -5.16 6.14 2.92
C VAL A 47 -4.25 7.21 3.53
N VAL A 48 -2.91 7.02 3.46
CA VAL A 48 -1.93 8.05 3.88
C VAL A 48 -2.13 9.40 3.18
N HIS A 49 -2.73 9.39 2.01
CA HIS A 49 -3.02 10.57 1.21
C HIS A 49 -4.45 11.10 1.36
N LEU A 50 -5.32 10.39 2.11
CA LEU A 50 -6.72 10.76 2.28
C LEU A 50 -6.88 12.20 2.78
N TRP A 51 -6.14 12.55 3.83
CA TRP A 51 -6.24 13.87 4.44
C TRP A 51 -5.89 15.02 3.46
N GLN A 52 -4.77 14.87 2.74
CA GLN A 52 -4.30 15.94 1.86
C GLN A 52 -5.01 15.92 0.51
N ARG A 53 -5.09 14.76 -0.16
CA ARG A 53 -5.61 14.67 -1.53
C ARG A 53 -7.12 14.52 -1.58
N GLY A 54 -7.70 13.77 -0.64
CA GLY A 54 -9.15 13.64 -0.52
C GLY A 54 -9.75 14.89 0.10
N VAL A 55 -9.53 15.10 1.41
CA VAL A 55 -10.24 16.13 2.16
C VAL A 55 -9.83 17.56 1.78
N VAL A 56 -8.51 17.85 1.65
CA VAL A 56 -8.04 19.24 1.42
C VAL A 56 -8.06 19.61 -0.05
N GLU A 57 -7.62 18.70 -0.94
CA GLU A 57 -7.48 18.98 -2.38
C GLU A 57 -8.69 18.52 -3.20
N ASP A 58 -9.62 17.81 -2.60
CA ASP A 58 -10.85 17.28 -3.20
C ASP A 58 -10.61 16.59 -4.56
N GLN A 59 -9.55 15.77 -4.63
CA GLN A 59 -9.21 15.03 -5.84
C GLN A 59 -10.24 13.94 -6.13
N LEU A 60 -10.29 13.47 -7.39
CA LEU A 60 -11.23 12.42 -7.77
C LEU A 60 -10.98 11.12 -6.99
N CYS A 61 -12.08 10.53 -6.52
CA CYS A 61 -12.15 9.15 -6.05
C CYS A 61 -11.98 8.17 -7.22
N GLY A 62 -11.65 6.92 -6.95
CA GLY A 62 -11.58 5.86 -7.95
C GLY A 62 -12.89 5.65 -8.74
N CYS A 63 -14.04 6.02 -8.18
CA CYS A 63 -15.34 6.00 -8.86
C CYS A 63 -15.53 7.14 -9.89
N GLY A 64 -14.58 8.08 -9.98
CA GLY A 64 -14.65 9.22 -10.91
C GLY A 64 -15.28 10.49 -10.32
N GLU A 65 -16.00 10.41 -9.19
CA GLU A 65 -16.56 11.56 -8.50
C GLU A 65 -15.49 12.32 -7.70
N ARG A 66 -15.71 13.58 -7.37
CA ARG A 66 -14.89 14.29 -6.38
C ARG A 66 -14.98 13.60 -5.04
N PHE A 67 -13.93 13.68 -4.23
CA PHE A 67 -13.91 13.03 -2.92
C PHE A 67 -15.09 13.47 -2.05
N SER A 68 -15.40 14.77 -2.04
CA SER A 68 -16.53 15.38 -1.31
C SER A 68 -17.91 14.93 -1.81
N GLU A 69 -18.02 14.51 -3.07
CA GLU A 69 -19.26 14.08 -3.72
C GLU A 69 -19.40 12.55 -3.75
N CYS A 70 -18.31 11.82 -3.47
CA CYS A 70 -18.31 10.36 -3.46
C CYS A 70 -19.22 9.82 -2.34
N PRO A 71 -20.28 9.06 -2.66
CA PRO A 71 -21.24 8.58 -1.66
C PRO A 71 -20.61 7.68 -0.60
N PHE A 72 -19.56 6.94 -0.94
CA PHE A 72 -18.82 6.11 0.00
C PHE A 72 -18.05 6.97 1.01
N TRP A 73 -17.20 7.88 0.54
CA TRP A 73 -16.38 8.72 1.41
C TRP A 73 -17.21 9.72 2.22
N THR A 74 -18.34 10.20 1.68
CA THR A 74 -19.28 11.04 2.43
C THR A 74 -19.86 10.29 3.64
N LYS A 75 -20.27 9.02 3.45
CA LYS A 75 -20.74 8.17 4.55
C LYS A 75 -19.64 7.88 5.56
N VAL A 76 -18.43 7.55 5.09
CA VAL A 76 -17.27 7.31 5.98
C VAL A 76 -16.98 8.54 6.84
N GLY A 77 -16.94 9.74 6.25
CA GLY A 77 -16.69 10.97 6.99
C GLY A 77 -17.77 11.27 8.02
N ALA A 78 -19.04 11.07 7.64
CA ALA A 78 -20.17 11.26 8.55
C ALA A 78 -20.12 10.30 9.75
N GLU A 79 -19.81 9.02 9.52
CA GLU A 79 -19.72 8.01 10.57
C GLU A 79 -18.49 8.19 11.45
N ALA A 80 -17.33 8.49 10.85
CA ALA A 80 -16.07 8.61 11.59
C ALA A 80 -16.02 9.86 12.49
N PHE A 81 -16.46 11.00 11.96
CA PHE A 81 -16.20 12.31 12.54
C PHE A 81 -17.41 13.24 12.55
N GLY A 82 -18.58 12.80 12.09
CA GLY A 82 -19.74 13.67 11.86
C GLY A 82 -19.61 14.52 10.60
N GLY A 83 -18.59 14.31 9.79
CA GLY A 83 -18.30 14.98 8.53
C GLY A 83 -16.81 15.33 8.39
N TRP A 84 -16.35 15.59 7.17
CA TRP A 84 -14.95 15.93 6.89
C TRP A 84 -14.53 17.33 7.36
N GLU A 85 -15.47 18.16 7.77
CA GLU A 85 -15.24 19.52 8.32
C GLU A 85 -14.97 19.50 9.83
N ALA A 86 -15.06 18.34 10.48
CA ALA A 86 -14.89 18.19 11.92
C ALA A 86 -13.47 18.58 12.37
N PRO A 87 -13.31 19.16 13.59
CA PRO A 87 -12.02 19.56 14.14
C PRO A 87 -10.99 18.44 14.20
N GLU A 88 -11.45 17.21 14.39
CA GLU A 88 -10.64 15.98 14.42
C GLU A 88 -9.89 15.75 13.11
N VAL A 89 -10.47 16.12 11.98
CA VAL A 89 -9.84 16.01 10.66
C VAL A 89 -8.62 16.94 10.56
N GLY A 90 -8.77 18.20 11.00
CA GLY A 90 -7.66 19.15 11.09
C GLY A 90 -6.58 18.69 12.06
N GLU A 91 -6.98 18.04 13.18
CA GLU A 91 -6.06 17.42 14.12
C GLU A 91 -5.29 16.26 13.46
N ALA A 92 -5.97 15.36 12.75
CA ALA A 92 -5.34 14.23 12.07
C ALA A 92 -4.30 14.68 11.04
N ILE A 93 -4.62 15.70 10.23
CA ILE A 93 -3.68 16.31 9.27
C ILE A 93 -2.41 16.81 9.96
N ARG A 94 -2.57 17.50 11.08
CA ARG A 94 -1.44 18.02 11.86
C ARG A 94 -0.61 16.89 12.47
N LEU A 95 -1.26 15.92 13.10
CA LEU A 95 -0.61 14.80 13.77
C LEU A 95 0.13 13.89 12.79
N GLN A 96 -0.43 13.60 11.61
CA GLN A 96 0.24 12.83 10.57
C GLN A 96 1.63 13.39 10.25
N ARG A 97 1.74 14.73 10.13
CA ARG A 97 3.01 15.40 9.84
C ARG A 97 4.04 15.26 10.97
N LEU A 98 3.59 15.07 12.20
CA LEU A 98 4.41 15.04 13.40
C LEU A 98 4.82 13.64 13.83
N VAL A 99 4.09 12.59 13.43
CA VAL A 99 4.35 11.22 13.89
C VAL A 99 4.49 10.21 12.75
N ASP A 100 3.83 10.40 11.59
CA ASP A 100 3.85 9.44 10.49
C ASP A 100 4.83 9.87 9.36
N ARG A 101 6.10 9.73 9.65
CA ARG A 101 7.21 9.93 8.70
C ARG A 101 8.32 8.92 9.00
N ASN A 102 8.97 8.37 7.98
CA ASN A 102 10.05 7.39 8.17
C ASN A 102 11.15 7.88 9.13
N ARG A 103 11.44 9.18 9.13
CA ARG A 103 12.43 9.78 10.07
C ARG A 103 12.05 9.65 11.55
N TYR A 104 10.78 9.44 11.84
CA TYR A 104 10.28 9.27 13.22
C TYR A 104 10.15 7.81 13.65
N LEU A 105 10.45 6.85 12.77
CA LEU A 105 10.38 5.43 13.08
C LEU A 105 11.15 5.06 14.36
N PRO A 106 12.37 5.56 14.62
CA PRO A 106 13.04 5.27 15.88
C PRO A 106 12.23 5.69 17.11
N LEU A 107 11.44 6.77 17.01
CA LEU A 107 10.56 7.20 18.09
C LEU A 107 9.25 6.38 18.14
N VAL A 108 8.73 6.00 16.97
CA VAL A 108 7.53 5.16 16.88
C VAL A 108 7.76 3.79 17.52
N VAL A 109 8.92 3.18 17.31
CA VAL A 109 9.23 1.84 17.84
C VAL A 109 9.77 1.88 19.27
N SER A 110 10.27 3.02 19.73
CA SER A 110 10.92 3.16 21.04
C SER A 110 9.92 3.13 22.20
N PRO A 111 10.10 2.25 23.20
CA PRO A 111 9.28 2.27 24.42
C PRO A 111 9.57 3.49 25.30
N VAL A 112 10.73 4.13 25.12
CA VAL A 112 11.19 5.29 25.90
C VAL A 112 11.10 6.61 25.14
N ALA A 113 10.32 6.66 24.05
CA ALA A 113 10.10 7.89 23.30
C ALA A 113 9.54 9.00 24.22
N PRO A 114 9.87 10.30 23.95
CA PRO A 114 9.39 11.40 24.77
C PRO A 114 7.86 11.40 24.95
N ALA A 115 7.38 11.68 26.16
CA ALA A 115 5.95 11.64 26.46
C ALA A 115 5.07 12.49 25.51
N PRO A 116 5.49 13.70 25.07
CA PRO A 116 4.72 14.47 24.08
C PRO A 116 4.57 13.75 22.72
N PHE A 117 5.63 13.04 22.28
CA PHE A 117 5.57 12.26 21.03
C PHE A 117 4.63 11.06 21.19
N ARG A 118 4.73 10.32 22.30
CA ARG A 118 3.84 9.18 22.57
C ARG A 118 2.38 9.58 22.62
N ARG A 119 2.03 10.72 23.27
CA ARG A 119 0.65 11.24 23.28
C ARG A 119 0.14 11.56 21.88
N ARG A 120 0.96 12.21 21.03
CA ARG A 120 0.61 12.51 19.65
C ARG A 120 0.41 11.25 18.80
N LEU A 121 1.30 10.28 18.98
CA LEU A 121 1.22 8.99 18.28
C LEU A 121 -0.05 8.23 18.68
N HIS A 122 -0.36 8.17 19.98
CA HIS A 122 -1.57 7.54 20.48
C HIS A 122 -2.82 8.23 19.92
N ARG A 123 -2.88 9.56 20.02
CA ARG A 123 -4.02 10.33 19.50
C ARG A 123 -4.21 10.16 18.00
N TYR A 124 -3.13 10.14 17.23
CA TYR A 124 -3.20 9.85 15.79
C TYR A 124 -3.68 8.41 15.51
N GLY A 125 -3.23 7.46 16.32
CA GLY A 125 -3.73 6.08 16.26
C GLY A 125 -5.23 5.99 16.52
N GLU A 126 -5.77 6.68 17.54
CA GLU A 126 -7.21 6.74 17.79
C GLU A 126 -7.99 7.23 16.56
N LEU A 127 -7.56 8.33 15.95
CA LEU A 127 -8.20 8.90 14.75
C LEU A 127 -8.12 7.94 13.57
N LEU A 128 -7.00 7.25 13.37
CA LEU A 128 -6.87 6.21 12.34
C LEU A 128 -7.77 5.00 12.66
N GLY A 129 -7.80 4.55 13.91
CA GLY A 129 -8.67 3.44 14.32
C GLY A 129 -10.14 3.73 14.02
N THR A 130 -10.61 4.93 14.38
CA THR A 130 -11.96 5.41 14.03
C THR A 130 -12.18 5.41 12.51
N LEU A 131 -11.24 5.96 11.74
CA LEU A 131 -11.33 6.00 10.28
C LEU A 131 -11.46 4.60 9.66
N TYR A 132 -10.59 3.66 10.04
CA TYR A 132 -10.65 2.30 9.48
C TYR A 132 -11.89 1.54 9.93
N ALA A 133 -12.35 1.75 11.16
CA ALA A 133 -13.61 1.16 11.64
C ALA A 133 -14.81 1.66 10.81
N SER A 134 -14.85 2.96 10.51
CA SER A 134 -15.93 3.53 9.68
C SER A 134 -15.83 3.11 8.21
N ILE A 135 -14.62 2.99 7.63
CA ILE A 135 -14.45 2.41 6.29
C ILE A 135 -15.01 0.99 6.26
N SER A 136 -14.64 0.16 7.24
CA SER A 136 -15.13 -1.21 7.34
C SER A 136 -16.66 -1.27 7.51
N SER A 137 -17.22 -0.46 8.40
CA SER A 137 -18.66 -0.41 8.68
C SER A 137 -19.46 -0.01 7.44
N VAL A 138 -19.08 1.06 6.76
CA VAL A 138 -19.73 1.53 5.52
C VAL A 138 -19.65 0.49 4.40
N ALA A 139 -18.57 -0.31 4.39
CA ALA A 139 -18.38 -1.44 3.48
C ALA A 139 -19.04 -2.74 3.95
N GLY A 140 -19.94 -2.69 4.95
CA GLY A 140 -20.66 -3.87 5.44
C GLY A 140 -19.86 -4.79 6.36
N GLY A 141 -18.84 -4.27 7.06
CA GLY A 141 -17.99 -5.04 7.97
C GLY A 141 -16.77 -5.68 7.30
N ALA A 142 -16.40 -5.21 6.11
CA ALA A 142 -15.30 -5.74 5.33
C ALA A 142 -13.92 -5.44 5.95
N ALA A 143 -12.93 -6.27 5.65
CA ALA A 143 -11.52 -5.93 5.85
C ALA A 143 -11.14 -4.78 4.92
N VAL A 144 -10.24 -3.89 5.36
CA VAL A 144 -9.84 -2.70 4.59
C VAL A 144 -8.46 -2.91 3.99
N VAL A 145 -8.34 -2.76 2.67
CA VAL A 145 -7.03 -2.70 2.01
C VAL A 145 -6.53 -1.26 1.99
N ASP A 146 -5.33 -1.05 2.50
CA ASP A 146 -4.60 0.20 2.41
C ASP A 146 -3.28 0.01 1.67
N SER A 147 -3.19 0.57 0.47
CA SER A 147 -1.98 0.50 -0.37
C SER A 147 -1.08 1.72 -0.24
N SER A 148 -1.02 2.35 0.93
CA SER A 148 -0.22 3.55 1.21
C SER A 148 1.28 3.38 1.02
N LYS A 149 1.82 2.17 1.12
CA LYS A 149 3.22 1.81 0.88
C LYS A 149 4.23 2.30 1.92
N HIS A 150 3.90 3.33 2.69
CA HIS A 150 4.84 3.97 3.63
C HIS A 150 5.16 3.05 4.81
N ALA A 151 6.45 2.79 5.05
CA ALA A 151 6.85 1.98 6.20
C ALA A 151 6.39 2.61 7.53
N SER A 152 6.50 3.94 7.67
CA SER A 152 6.05 4.64 8.89
C SER A 152 4.59 4.38 9.22
N THR A 153 3.70 4.41 8.22
CA THR A 153 2.27 4.15 8.42
C THR A 153 2.01 2.73 8.90
N ALA A 154 2.71 1.73 8.34
CA ALA A 154 2.60 0.34 8.81
C ALA A 154 3.00 0.23 10.30
N TYR A 155 4.09 0.87 10.72
CA TYR A 155 4.51 0.87 12.13
C TYR A 155 3.57 1.66 13.05
N VAL A 156 2.93 2.72 12.57
CA VAL A 156 1.89 3.44 13.30
C VAL A 156 0.67 2.55 13.48
N LEU A 157 0.19 1.91 12.41
CA LEU A 157 -0.97 1.00 12.45
C LEU A 157 -0.72 -0.20 13.36
N ALA A 158 0.50 -0.75 13.38
CA ALA A 158 0.88 -1.82 14.31
C ALA A 158 0.72 -1.46 15.79
N ARG A 159 0.61 -0.17 16.11
CA ARG A 159 0.43 0.38 17.47
C ARG A 159 -0.95 1.00 17.69
N THR A 160 -1.81 0.95 16.68
CA THR A 160 -3.15 1.50 16.72
C THR A 160 -4.10 0.50 17.37
N ALA A 161 -4.70 0.88 18.49
CA ALA A 161 -5.73 0.07 19.12
C ALA A 161 -6.94 -0.12 18.18
N GLY A 162 -7.56 -1.29 18.23
CA GLY A 162 -8.70 -1.61 17.35
C GLY A 162 -8.34 -1.91 15.90
N VAL A 163 -7.04 -2.04 15.54
CA VAL A 163 -6.57 -2.46 14.24
C VAL A 163 -5.91 -3.85 14.33
N ASP A 164 -6.42 -4.81 13.55
CA ASP A 164 -5.76 -6.09 13.26
C ASP A 164 -4.98 -5.95 11.96
N LEU A 165 -3.69 -5.61 12.09
CA LEU A 165 -2.82 -5.30 10.95
C LEU A 165 -2.18 -6.56 10.37
N ARG A 166 -2.33 -6.74 9.06
CA ARG A 166 -1.57 -7.70 8.26
C ARG A 166 -0.88 -6.98 7.11
N VAL A 167 0.39 -7.24 6.88
CA VAL A 167 1.18 -6.53 5.88
C VAL A 167 1.51 -7.45 4.71
N ILE A 168 1.23 -6.98 3.50
CA ILE A 168 1.70 -7.59 2.26
C ILE A 168 2.89 -6.75 1.80
N HIS A 169 4.11 -7.28 1.98
CA HIS A 169 5.32 -6.64 1.50
C HIS A 169 5.50 -6.94 0.02
N LEU A 170 5.01 -6.03 -0.82
CA LEU A 170 5.07 -6.14 -2.27
C LEU A 170 6.36 -5.54 -2.79
N VAL A 171 7.18 -6.37 -3.41
CA VAL A 171 8.45 -5.95 -4.03
C VAL A 171 8.39 -6.13 -5.55
N ARG A 172 9.23 -5.38 -6.24
CA ARG A 172 9.47 -5.46 -7.68
C ARG A 172 10.93 -5.21 -7.94
N ASP A 173 11.45 -5.67 -9.09
CA ASP A 173 12.83 -5.40 -9.51
C ASP A 173 13.13 -3.88 -9.45
N ALA A 174 14.18 -3.52 -8.68
CA ALA A 174 14.57 -2.12 -8.46
C ALA A 174 14.82 -1.38 -9.77
N ARG A 175 15.33 -2.07 -10.81
CA ARG A 175 15.60 -1.50 -12.14
C ARG A 175 14.30 -1.17 -12.86
N GLY A 176 13.28 -2.03 -12.73
CA GLY A 176 11.94 -1.80 -13.24
C GLY A 176 11.24 -0.62 -12.55
N ILE A 177 11.36 -0.52 -11.24
CA ILE A 177 10.85 0.62 -10.46
C ILE A 177 11.56 1.90 -10.87
N ALA A 178 12.90 1.90 -10.93
CA ALA A 178 13.69 3.07 -11.29
C ALA A 178 13.31 3.60 -12.69
N TYR A 179 13.17 2.70 -13.66
CA TYR A 179 12.70 3.07 -15.00
C TYR A 179 11.27 3.62 -14.98
N SER A 180 10.36 2.99 -14.23
CA SER A 180 8.98 3.47 -14.13
C SER A 180 8.87 4.90 -13.57
N TRP A 181 9.79 5.32 -12.67
CA TRP A 181 9.86 6.67 -12.14
C TRP A 181 10.46 7.70 -13.12
N THR A 182 11.02 7.29 -14.26
CA THR A 182 11.45 8.21 -15.32
C THR A 182 10.32 8.53 -16.31
N LYS A 183 9.26 7.70 -16.35
CA LYS A 183 8.14 7.86 -17.29
C LYS A 183 7.33 9.13 -16.96
N VAL A 184 6.84 9.82 -17.98
CA VAL A 184 5.85 10.89 -17.84
C VAL A 184 4.48 10.25 -17.70
N VAL A 185 3.81 10.50 -16.58
CA VAL A 185 2.47 9.97 -16.31
C VAL A 185 1.57 11.13 -15.88
N ARG A 186 0.45 11.32 -16.58
CA ARG A 186 -0.57 12.31 -16.20
C ARG A 186 -1.31 11.88 -14.94
N ARG A 187 -1.83 12.86 -14.23
CA ARG A 187 -2.64 12.69 -13.02
C ARG A 187 -4.08 13.11 -13.33
N PRO A 188 -4.93 12.18 -13.81
CA PRO A 188 -6.32 12.51 -14.17
C PRO A 188 -7.16 12.88 -12.94
N GLU A 189 -6.73 12.50 -11.75
CA GLU A 189 -7.39 12.81 -10.48
C GLU A 189 -7.38 14.29 -10.10
N VAL A 190 -6.66 15.13 -10.83
CA VAL A 190 -6.65 16.58 -10.68
C VAL A 190 -7.33 17.19 -11.92
N PRO A 191 -8.68 17.30 -11.94
CA PRO A 191 -9.42 17.61 -13.16
C PRO A 191 -9.18 19.04 -13.67
N ASP A 192 -8.86 19.97 -12.77
CA ASP A 192 -8.82 21.41 -13.09
C ASP A 192 -7.49 21.88 -13.70
N ARG A 193 -6.49 20.99 -13.82
CA ARG A 193 -5.16 21.31 -14.39
C ARG A 193 -4.42 20.07 -14.85
N GLU A 194 -3.59 20.25 -15.86
CA GLU A 194 -2.66 19.18 -16.27
C GLU A 194 -1.51 19.05 -15.27
N VAL A 195 -1.58 18.01 -14.46
CA VAL A 195 -0.54 17.65 -13.51
C VAL A 195 0.11 16.34 -13.94
N GLN A 196 1.42 16.27 -13.81
CA GLN A 196 2.19 15.04 -14.05
C GLN A 196 2.72 14.50 -12.72
N MET A 197 2.90 13.19 -12.66
CA MET A 197 3.57 12.57 -11.53
C MET A 197 5.04 13.02 -11.47
N HIS A 198 5.56 13.19 -10.26
CA HIS A 198 6.98 13.49 -10.07
C HIS A 198 7.85 12.43 -10.72
N ARG A 199 8.96 12.86 -11.31
CA ARG A 199 10.00 12.00 -11.86
C ARG A 199 11.20 11.99 -10.93
N HIS A 200 11.85 10.85 -10.81
CA HIS A 200 13.02 10.68 -9.97
C HIS A 200 14.20 10.14 -10.78
N ALA A 201 15.40 10.61 -10.47
CA ALA A 201 16.62 10.03 -11.01
C ALA A 201 16.74 8.56 -10.56
N PRO A 202 17.16 7.63 -11.44
CA PRO A 202 17.23 6.20 -11.14
C PRO A 202 18.02 5.86 -9.87
N TRP A 203 19.16 6.51 -9.62
CA TRP A 203 19.98 6.28 -8.43
C TRP A 203 19.27 6.68 -7.12
N ARG A 204 18.48 7.79 -7.14
CA ARG A 204 17.68 8.21 -5.98
C ARG A 204 16.56 7.21 -5.68
N THR A 205 15.99 6.65 -6.75
CA THR A 205 14.97 5.60 -6.62
C THR A 205 15.58 4.34 -6.01
N ALA A 206 16.79 3.93 -6.44
CA ALA A 206 17.50 2.79 -5.88
C ALA A 206 17.82 2.97 -4.38
N ALA A 207 18.32 4.13 -3.97
CA ALA A 207 18.60 4.41 -2.57
C ALA A 207 17.32 4.41 -1.71
N ARG A 208 16.19 4.93 -2.25
CA ARG A 208 14.88 4.84 -1.59
C ARG A 208 14.38 3.39 -1.53
N TYR A 209 14.62 2.61 -2.57
CA TYR A 209 14.27 1.20 -2.61
C TYR A 209 14.88 0.43 -1.45
N ASP A 210 16.18 0.61 -1.22
CA ASP A 210 16.88 -0.04 -0.12
C ASP A 210 16.34 0.40 1.23
N GLY A 211 16.22 1.71 1.46
CA GLY A 211 15.70 2.23 2.73
C GLY A 211 14.26 1.77 3.03
N TRP A 212 13.39 1.79 2.03
CA TRP A 212 11.99 1.35 2.19
C TRP A 212 11.88 -0.14 2.47
N ASN A 213 12.59 -0.95 1.67
CA ASN A 213 12.56 -2.39 1.84
C ASN A 213 13.22 -2.84 3.14
N ALA A 214 14.30 -2.19 3.59
CA ALA A 214 14.92 -2.46 4.89
C ALA A 214 13.92 -2.28 6.05
N LEU A 215 13.16 -1.17 6.03
CA LEU A 215 12.17 -0.88 7.07
C LEU A 215 11.03 -1.89 7.06
N LEU A 216 10.49 -2.23 5.88
CA LEU A 216 9.41 -3.22 5.76
C LEU A 216 9.89 -4.65 6.06
N HIS A 217 11.13 -4.98 5.70
CA HIS A 217 11.75 -6.27 6.01
C HIS A 217 11.95 -6.48 7.52
N ALA A 218 12.15 -5.40 8.27
CA ALA A 218 12.29 -5.44 9.72
C ALA A 218 10.93 -5.53 10.46
N LEU A 219 9.81 -5.25 9.81
CA LEU A 219 8.50 -5.16 10.44
C LEU A 219 8.03 -6.46 11.11
N PRO A 220 8.26 -7.67 10.55
CA PRO A 220 7.90 -8.94 11.21
C PRO A 220 8.52 -9.11 12.60
N ALA A 221 9.71 -8.55 12.83
CA ALA A 221 10.34 -8.57 14.15
C ALA A 221 9.54 -7.81 15.23
N SER A 222 8.58 -6.98 14.82
CA SER A 222 7.62 -6.31 15.72
C SER A 222 6.36 -7.14 15.98
N GLY A 223 6.31 -8.40 15.54
CA GLY A 223 5.16 -9.29 15.72
C GLY A 223 4.03 -9.06 14.70
N VAL A 224 4.25 -8.25 13.66
CA VAL A 224 3.24 -8.00 12.61
C VAL A 224 3.26 -9.12 11.57
N PRO A 225 2.14 -9.84 11.35
CA PRO A 225 2.04 -10.82 10.29
C PRO A 225 2.36 -10.16 8.95
N THR A 226 3.33 -10.72 8.24
CA THR A 226 3.80 -10.13 6.98
C THR A 226 3.97 -11.21 5.91
N LEU A 227 3.34 -11.00 4.75
CA LEU A 227 3.46 -11.85 3.59
C LEU A 227 4.34 -11.17 2.54
N PHE A 228 5.40 -11.83 2.13
CA PHE A 228 6.26 -11.36 1.04
C PHE A 228 5.69 -11.76 -0.32
N VAL A 229 5.55 -10.79 -1.23
CA VAL A 229 5.02 -10.98 -2.59
C VAL A 229 5.91 -10.28 -3.60
N ARG A 230 6.27 -10.97 -4.67
CA ARG A 230 6.95 -10.37 -5.82
C ARG A 230 5.94 -10.00 -6.90
N TYR A 231 6.03 -8.78 -7.40
CA TYR A 231 5.18 -8.31 -8.50
C TYR A 231 5.25 -9.23 -9.73
N GLU A 232 6.45 -9.67 -10.08
CA GLU A 232 6.67 -10.54 -11.24
C GLU A 232 6.00 -11.91 -11.07
N ASP A 233 5.97 -12.44 -9.85
CA ASP A 233 5.27 -13.70 -9.56
C ASP A 233 3.74 -13.51 -9.62
N LEU A 234 3.23 -12.37 -9.12
CA LEU A 234 1.81 -12.02 -9.19
C LEU A 234 1.36 -11.91 -10.65
N ILE A 235 2.16 -11.30 -11.53
CA ILE A 235 1.81 -11.16 -12.95
C ILE A 235 1.96 -12.49 -13.70
N ALA A 236 2.99 -13.29 -13.39
CA ALA A 236 3.25 -14.54 -14.10
C ALA A 236 2.30 -15.68 -13.68
N ARG A 237 1.79 -15.66 -12.45
CA ARG A 237 0.95 -16.71 -11.88
C ARG A 237 -0.15 -16.10 -10.99
N PRO A 238 -1.03 -15.26 -11.58
CA PRO A 238 -1.93 -14.40 -10.80
C PRO A 238 -2.87 -15.19 -9.88
N ARG A 239 -3.48 -16.27 -10.39
CA ARG A 239 -4.40 -17.08 -9.60
C ARG A 239 -3.70 -17.80 -8.42
N ARG A 240 -2.48 -18.27 -8.61
CA ARG A 240 -1.69 -18.89 -7.54
C ARG A 240 -1.32 -17.89 -6.45
N GLU A 241 -0.83 -16.72 -6.84
CA GLU A 241 -0.42 -15.70 -5.87
C GLU A 241 -1.63 -15.11 -5.15
N MET A 242 -2.76 -14.90 -5.84
CA MET A 242 -4.00 -14.45 -5.21
C MET A 242 -4.55 -15.46 -4.20
N ARG A 243 -4.49 -16.78 -4.48
CA ARG A 243 -4.82 -17.79 -3.46
C ARG A 243 -3.98 -17.63 -2.21
N ARG A 244 -2.67 -17.48 -2.36
CA ARG A 244 -1.73 -17.32 -1.24
C ARG A 244 -2.03 -16.06 -0.43
N ILE A 245 -2.36 -14.98 -1.12
CA ILE A 245 -2.70 -13.70 -0.51
C ILE A 245 -4.08 -13.76 0.16
N ALA A 246 -5.09 -14.34 -0.47
CA ALA A 246 -6.42 -14.51 0.09
C ALA A 246 -6.41 -15.39 1.35
N ALA A 247 -5.62 -16.48 1.34
CA ALA A 247 -5.41 -17.31 2.53
C ALA A 247 -4.74 -16.52 3.66
N PHE A 248 -3.76 -15.66 3.36
CA PHE A 248 -3.15 -14.77 4.33
C PHE A 248 -4.13 -13.72 4.86
N ALA A 249 -5.03 -13.25 4.04
CA ALA A 249 -6.10 -12.30 4.42
C ALA A 249 -7.22 -12.97 5.22
N GLU A 250 -7.24 -14.32 5.33
CA GLU A 250 -8.34 -15.12 5.89
C GLU A 250 -9.69 -14.87 5.18
N SER A 251 -9.62 -14.51 3.91
CA SER A 251 -10.76 -14.37 3.01
C SER A 251 -10.59 -15.37 1.87
N PHE A 252 -10.88 -16.65 2.15
CA PHE A 252 -10.61 -17.69 1.17
C PHE A 252 -11.87 -18.47 0.80
N ASP A 253 -12.26 -18.26 -0.47
CA ASP A 253 -13.12 -19.15 -1.24
C ASP A 253 -12.50 -19.22 -2.64
N ASP A 254 -12.28 -20.43 -3.16
CA ASP A 254 -11.70 -20.61 -4.51
C ASP A 254 -12.59 -20.01 -5.61
N ASP A 255 -13.90 -20.00 -5.41
CA ASP A 255 -14.87 -19.38 -6.33
C ASP A 255 -14.75 -17.84 -6.33
N ALA A 256 -14.26 -17.26 -5.24
CA ALA A 256 -13.99 -15.81 -5.15
C ALA A 256 -12.88 -15.32 -6.11
N LEU A 257 -12.10 -16.23 -6.70
CA LEU A 257 -11.07 -15.91 -7.67
C LEU A 257 -11.54 -16.00 -9.14
N ALA A 258 -12.86 -16.03 -9.40
CA ALA A 258 -13.39 -16.10 -10.76
C ALA A 258 -12.99 -14.89 -11.62
N PHE A 259 -12.73 -13.72 -10.99
CA PHE A 259 -12.25 -12.52 -11.67
C PHE A 259 -10.79 -12.61 -12.16
N VAL A 260 -10.01 -13.62 -11.73
CA VAL A 260 -8.61 -13.81 -12.10
C VAL A 260 -8.52 -14.82 -13.22
N GLU A 261 -8.16 -14.36 -14.42
CA GLU A 261 -7.83 -15.18 -15.58
C GLU A 261 -6.31 -15.52 -15.59
N GLU A 262 -5.86 -16.23 -16.61
CA GLU A 262 -4.44 -16.60 -16.77
C GLU A 262 -3.58 -15.38 -17.13
N ASP A 263 -4.09 -14.49 -17.97
CA ASP A 263 -3.38 -13.33 -18.52
C ASP A 263 -4.10 -11.98 -18.27
N ALA A 264 -5.17 -11.98 -17.47
CA ALA A 264 -5.97 -10.80 -17.20
C ALA A 264 -6.68 -10.89 -15.85
N VAL A 265 -7.22 -9.76 -15.41
CA VAL A 265 -8.14 -9.66 -14.28
C VAL A 265 -9.33 -8.79 -14.66
N SER A 266 -10.52 -9.15 -14.17
CA SER A 266 -11.72 -8.34 -14.32
C SER A 266 -11.93 -7.53 -13.04
N LEU A 267 -11.83 -6.20 -13.15
CA LEU A 267 -11.87 -5.28 -12.00
C LEU A 267 -13.08 -4.36 -12.08
N GLY A 268 -13.78 -4.21 -10.96
CA GLY A 268 -14.89 -3.28 -10.80
C GLY A 268 -14.44 -1.82 -10.65
N VAL A 269 -15.33 -0.95 -10.22
CA VAL A 269 -15.05 0.46 -9.93
C VAL A 269 -14.81 0.62 -8.44
N PRO A 270 -13.59 1.01 -7.98
CA PRO A 270 -13.28 1.12 -6.56
C PRO A 270 -13.66 2.50 -6.01
N HIS A 271 -13.82 2.59 -4.68
CA HIS A 271 -13.84 3.89 -3.98
C HIS A 271 -12.46 4.28 -3.42
N SER A 272 -11.39 3.95 -4.13
CA SER A 272 -10.02 4.18 -3.68
C SER A 272 -9.62 5.65 -3.70
N VAL A 273 -8.94 6.10 -2.63
CA VAL A 273 -8.33 7.43 -2.56
C VAL A 273 -6.89 7.35 -3.03
N SER A 274 -6.50 8.25 -3.96
CA SER A 274 -5.13 8.31 -4.48
C SER A 274 -4.63 7.00 -5.13
N GLY A 275 -3.48 7.02 -5.75
CA GLY A 275 -2.88 5.86 -6.39
C GLY A 275 -2.39 6.12 -7.81
N ASN A 276 -2.08 5.04 -8.53
CA ASN A 276 -1.77 5.11 -9.95
C ASN A 276 -3.05 5.36 -10.76
N PRO A 277 -2.98 6.08 -11.90
CA PRO A 277 -4.14 6.32 -12.78
C PRO A 277 -4.92 5.05 -13.19
N MET A 278 -4.29 3.89 -13.24
CA MET A 278 -4.98 2.62 -13.49
C MET A 278 -6.15 2.32 -12.52
N ARG A 279 -6.25 3.05 -11.41
CA ARG A 279 -7.39 2.94 -10.49
C ARG A 279 -8.72 3.38 -11.10
N PHE A 280 -8.69 4.11 -12.22
CA PHE A 280 -9.87 4.50 -12.99
C PHE A 280 -10.23 3.51 -14.11
N ASP A 281 -9.35 2.54 -14.41
CA ASP A 281 -9.63 1.54 -15.43
C ASP A 281 -10.58 0.48 -14.84
N ALA A 282 -11.62 0.06 -15.54
CA ALA A 282 -12.55 -0.99 -15.11
C ALA A 282 -12.73 -2.04 -16.22
N GLY A 283 -13.28 -3.20 -15.85
CA GLY A 283 -13.46 -4.32 -16.74
C GLY A 283 -12.21 -5.20 -16.85
N ARG A 284 -11.99 -5.82 -18.01
CA ARG A 284 -10.90 -6.77 -18.23
C ARG A 284 -9.55 -6.05 -18.44
N ILE A 285 -8.66 -6.20 -17.48
CA ILE A 285 -7.30 -5.59 -17.47
C ILE A 285 -6.26 -6.66 -17.79
N PRO A 286 -5.51 -6.55 -18.91
CA PRO A 286 -4.49 -7.52 -19.24
C PRO A 286 -3.29 -7.42 -18.27
N LEU A 287 -2.80 -8.57 -17.82
CA LEU A 287 -1.61 -8.68 -16.96
C LEU A 287 -0.38 -8.85 -17.85
N ARG A 288 0.52 -7.89 -17.80
CA ARG A 288 1.79 -7.94 -18.55
C ARG A 288 2.95 -7.53 -17.66
N VAL A 289 4.01 -8.33 -17.69
CA VAL A 289 5.26 -7.96 -17.02
C VAL A 289 5.83 -6.73 -17.72
N ASP A 290 5.97 -5.62 -16.98
CA ASP A 290 6.65 -4.42 -17.50
C ASP A 290 8.17 -4.60 -17.34
N ASP A 291 8.80 -5.19 -18.36
CA ASP A 291 10.23 -5.43 -18.45
C ASP A 291 10.95 -4.48 -19.43
N ASP A 292 10.27 -3.43 -19.89
CA ASP A 292 10.80 -2.40 -20.81
C ASP A 292 12.13 -1.80 -20.34
N TRP A 293 12.35 -1.76 -19.03
CA TRP A 293 13.61 -1.29 -18.46
C TRP A 293 14.84 -2.04 -18.99
N ARG A 294 14.68 -3.32 -19.37
CA ARG A 294 15.78 -4.13 -19.92
C ARG A 294 16.34 -3.55 -21.22
N ARG A 295 15.48 -2.88 -22.01
CA ARG A 295 15.82 -2.28 -23.29
C ARG A 295 15.98 -0.77 -23.23
N ARG A 296 15.21 -0.09 -22.38
CA ARG A 296 15.05 1.37 -22.40
C ARG A 296 15.82 2.10 -21.30
N LEU A 297 16.19 1.43 -20.19
CA LEU A 297 17.03 2.04 -19.15
C LEU A 297 18.50 2.00 -19.63
N PRO A 298 19.18 3.17 -19.74
CA PRO A 298 20.59 3.24 -20.15
C PRO A 298 21.48 2.31 -19.33
N LEU A 299 22.48 1.69 -19.95
CA LEU A 299 23.34 0.70 -19.30
C LEU A 299 24.03 1.25 -18.05
N ALA A 300 24.52 2.50 -18.09
CA ALA A 300 25.15 3.15 -16.94
C ALA A 300 24.17 3.33 -15.76
N GLU A 301 22.94 3.77 -16.04
CA GLU A 301 21.90 3.91 -15.01
C GLU A 301 21.47 2.53 -14.46
N ARG A 302 21.34 1.52 -15.33
CA ARG A 302 21.03 0.16 -14.92
C ARG A 302 22.14 -0.42 -14.01
N ALA A 303 23.40 -0.20 -14.36
CA ALA A 303 24.54 -0.61 -13.53
C ALA A 303 24.52 0.10 -12.17
N THR A 304 24.28 1.41 -12.15
CA THR A 304 24.18 2.21 -10.92
C THR A 304 23.06 1.73 -10.02
N VAL A 305 21.84 1.53 -10.57
CA VAL A 305 20.71 1.00 -9.81
C VAL A 305 21.02 -0.40 -9.26
N THR A 306 21.63 -1.27 -10.09
CA THR A 306 21.99 -2.63 -9.67
C THR A 306 23.01 -2.60 -8.52
N ALA A 307 24.03 -1.72 -8.59
CA ALA A 307 25.06 -1.62 -7.56
C ALA A 307 24.48 -1.13 -6.22
N ILE A 308 23.63 -0.09 -6.26
CA ILE A 308 22.99 0.45 -5.05
C ILE A 308 22.03 -0.58 -4.44
N ALA A 309 21.10 -1.13 -5.24
CA ALA A 309 20.07 -2.05 -4.76
C ALA A 309 20.53 -3.51 -4.64
N LEU A 310 21.85 -3.80 -4.80
CA LEU A 310 22.40 -5.15 -4.83
C LEU A 310 21.96 -6.04 -3.65
N PRO A 311 21.97 -5.57 -2.38
CA PRO A 311 21.59 -6.41 -1.26
C PRO A 311 20.15 -6.96 -1.40
N PHE A 312 19.20 -6.11 -1.75
CA PHE A 312 17.81 -6.51 -1.89
C PHE A 312 17.50 -7.20 -3.22
N LEU A 313 18.23 -6.89 -4.30
CA LEU A 313 18.12 -7.63 -5.55
C LEU A 313 18.53 -9.11 -5.36
N VAL A 314 19.56 -9.35 -4.54
CA VAL A 314 19.98 -10.71 -4.19
C VAL A 314 18.98 -11.35 -3.20
N ALA A 315 18.63 -10.66 -2.11
CA ALA A 315 17.72 -11.17 -1.08
C ALA A 315 16.35 -11.56 -1.65
N TYR A 316 15.86 -10.81 -2.64
CA TYR A 316 14.56 -11.03 -3.27
C TYR A 316 14.62 -11.91 -4.53
N GLY A 317 15.79 -12.47 -4.86
CA GLY A 317 15.96 -13.42 -5.96
C GLY A 317 15.90 -12.79 -7.36
N TYR A 318 16.20 -11.49 -7.50
CA TYR A 318 16.35 -10.81 -8.80
C TYR A 318 17.75 -10.96 -9.39
N LEU A 319 18.72 -11.33 -8.56
CA LEU A 319 20.09 -11.69 -8.94
C LEU A 319 20.50 -12.97 -8.21
N PRO A 320 21.35 -13.82 -8.81
CA PRO A 320 21.90 -14.95 -8.11
C PRO A 320 22.74 -14.48 -6.91
N ALA A 321 22.68 -15.23 -5.80
CA ALA A 321 23.58 -15.00 -4.68
C ALA A 321 25.02 -15.20 -5.17
N LEU A 322 25.93 -14.30 -4.79
CA LEU A 322 27.36 -14.49 -5.02
C LEU A 322 27.76 -15.77 -4.26
N ARG A 323 27.99 -16.87 -4.97
CA ARG A 323 28.61 -18.05 -4.36
C ARG A 323 30.01 -17.62 -3.91
N ARG A 324 30.25 -17.61 -2.61
CA ARG A 324 31.62 -17.67 -2.12
C ARG A 324 32.12 -19.07 -2.46
N GLU A 325 32.97 -19.20 -3.46
CA GLU A 325 33.83 -20.37 -3.57
C GLU A 325 34.75 -20.31 -2.34
N VAL A 326 34.57 -21.29 -1.45
CA VAL A 326 35.46 -21.59 -0.31
C VAL A 326 36.45 -22.60 -0.80
#